data_d218fb314bacab76758850999ca5745f
#
_entry.id   d218fb314bacab76758850999ca5745f
#
_cell.length_a   1.000
_cell.length_b   1.000
_cell.length_c   1.000
_cell.angle_alpha   90.00
_cell.angle_beta   90.00
_cell.angle_gamma   90.00
#
_symmetry.space_group_name_H-M   'P 1'
#
loop_
_entity.id
_entity.type
_entity.pdbx_description
1 polymer ?
#
loop_
_entity_poly.entity_id
_entity_poly.type
_entity_poly.pdbx_seq_one_letter_code
_entity_poly.pdbx_strand_id
1 'polypeptide(L)' 'MKEANKIAKNIIDISGIDVFKNSRKREYVEMRSLLTFMLRHHCNMKFTEIRDFYE' A
#
# COMPACT_ATOMS: atom_id res chain seq x y z
N MET A 1 11.26 -2.51 6.33
CA MET A 1 10.19 -1.90 7.13
C MET A 1 9.09 -2.90 7.43
N LYS A 2 9.17 -3.48 8.60
CA LYS A 2 8.26 -4.56 8.99
C LYS A 2 6.81 -4.08 9.11
N GLU A 3 6.60 -2.87 9.63
CA GLU A 3 5.25 -2.35 9.81
C GLU A 3 4.56 -2.06 8.49
N ALA A 4 5.29 -1.52 7.52
CA ALA A 4 4.73 -1.25 6.20
C ALA A 4 4.29 -2.54 5.52
N ASN A 5 5.11 -3.57 5.57
CA ASN A 5 4.77 -4.88 5.00
C ASN A 5 3.56 -5.50 5.70
N LYS A 6 3.47 -5.35 7.00
CA LYS A 6 2.36 -5.87 7.78
C LYS A 6 1.04 -5.17 7.41
N ILE A 7 1.07 -3.86 7.27
CA ILE A 7 -0.11 -3.08 6.87
C ILE A 7 -0.54 -3.48 5.45
N ALA A 8 0.40 -3.59 4.52
CA ALA A 8 0.11 -4.00 3.16
C ALA A 8 -0.53 -5.39 3.13
N LYS A 9 0.02 -6.33 3.87
CA LYS A 9 -0.52 -7.68 3.96
C LYS A 9 -1.94 -7.69 4.52
N ASN A 10 -2.19 -6.89 5.55
CA ASN A 10 -3.52 -6.78 6.13
C ASN A 10 -4.53 -6.26 5.11
N ILE A 11 -4.16 -5.25 4.34
CA ILE A 11 -5.03 -4.69 3.30
C ILE A 11 -5.33 -5.74 2.23
N ILE A 12 -4.33 -6.49 1.80
CA ILE A 12 -4.51 -7.55 0.83
C ILE A 12 -5.45 -8.63 1.37
N ASP A 13 -5.26 -9.03 2.62
CA ASP A 13 -6.08 -10.08 3.25
C ASP A 13 -7.55 -9.63 3.39
N ILE A 14 -7.77 -8.38 3.76
CA ILE A 14 -9.12 -7.86 3.98
C ILE A 14 -9.84 -7.60 2.65
N SER A 15 -9.17 -6.98 1.70
CA SER A 15 -9.78 -6.59 0.43
C SER A 15 -9.75 -7.69 -0.63
N GLY A 16 -8.81 -8.62 -0.52
CA GLY A 16 -8.57 -9.61 -1.56
C GLY A 16 -7.91 -9.04 -2.80
N ILE A 17 -7.40 -7.80 -2.72
CA ILE A 17 -6.79 -7.09 -3.84
C ILE A 17 -5.30 -6.97 -3.60
N ASP A 18 -4.50 -7.44 -4.57
CA ASP A 18 -3.04 -7.35 -4.49
C ASP A 18 -2.60 -5.93 -4.90
N VAL A 19 -2.28 -5.11 -3.89
CA VAL A 19 -1.88 -3.72 -4.10
C VAL A 19 -0.53 -3.58 -4.80
N PHE A 20 0.27 -4.64 -4.83
CA PHE A 20 1.56 -4.64 -5.53
C PHE A 20 1.43 -4.98 -7.01
N LYS A 21 0.27 -5.46 -7.43
CA LYS A 21 0.04 -5.77 -8.83
C LYS A 21 -0.07 -4.48 -9.63
N ASN A 22 0.64 -4.43 -10.75
CA ASN A 22 0.62 -3.26 -11.63
C ASN A 22 -0.65 -3.27 -12.49
N SER A 23 -1.76 -2.89 -11.87
CA SER A 23 -3.06 -2.83 -12.53
C SER A 23 -3.61 -1.41 -12.46
N ARG A 24 -4.28 -1.01 -13.54
CA ARG A 24 -4.94 0.30 -13.60
C ARG A 24 -6.42 0.23 -13.24
N LYS A 25 -6.90 -0.93 -12.84
CA LYS A 25 -8.28 -1.07 -12.39
C LYS A 25 -8.54 -0.17 -11.20
N ARG A 26 -9.73 0.40 -11.16
CA ARG A 26 -10.11 1.36 -10.14
C ARG A 26 -9.93 0.81 -8.72
N GLU A 27 -10.29 -0.44 -8.51
CA GLU A 27 -10.18 -1.08 -7.20
C GLU A 27 -8.74 -1.12 -6.71
N TYR A 28 -7.80 -1.41 -7.62
CA TYR A 28 -6.38 -1.47 -7.28
C TYR A 28 -5.83 -0.08 -6.96
N VAL A 29 -6.26 0.92 -7.73
CA VAL A 29 -5.84 2.30 -7.51
C VAL A 29 -6.35 2.81 -6.16
N GLU A 30 -7.60 2.53 -5.84
CA GLU A 30 -8.20 2.92 -4.56
C GLU A 30 -7.49 2.27 -3.38
N MET A 31 -7.21 0.97 -3.47
CA MET A 31 -6.50 0.27 -2.40
C MET A 31 -5.07 0.76 -2.22
N ARG A 32 -4.39 1.09 -3.32
CA ARG A 32 -3.06 1.69 -3.24
C ARG A 32 -3.10 3.06 -2.57
N SER A 33 -4.11 3.86 -2.90
CA SER A 33 -4.27 5.17 -2.26
C SER A 33 -4.49 5.04 -0.77
N LEU A 34 -5.33 4.09 -0.35
CA LEU A 34 -5.56 3.81 1.06
C LEU A 34 -4.28 3.37 1.75
N LEU A 35 -3.54 2.46 1.14
CA LEU A 35 -2.28 1.98 1.69
C LEU A 35 -1.27 3.12 1.80
N THR A 36 -1.15 3.96 0.77
CA THR A 36 -0.26 5.12 0.80
C THR A 36 -0.61 6.05 1.96
N PHE A 37 -1.90 6.31 2.16
CA PHE A 37 -2.35 7.13 3.27
C PHE A 37 -1.93 6.51 4.61
N MET A 38 -2.14 5.21 4.78
CA MET A 38 -1.79 4.53 6.01
C MET A 38 -0.27 4.51 6.26
N LEU A 39 0.52 4.29 5.23
CA LEU A 39 1.97 4.31 5.35
C LEU A 39 2.48 5.68 5.78
N ARG A 40 1.88 6.74 5.29
CA ARG A 40 2.27 8.09 5.68
C ARG A 40 1.90 8.40 7.13
N HIS A 41 0.71 8.00 7.56
CA HIS A 41 0.20 8.36 8.87
C HIS A 41 0.65 7.41 9.97
N HIS A 42 0.81 6.13 9.67
CA HIS A 42 1.21 5.15 10.68
C HIS A 42 2.71 4.86 10.69
N CYS A 43 3.32 4.83 9.52
CA CYS A 43 4.75 4.52 9.38
C CYS A 43 5.60 5.77 9.14
N ASN A 44 4.97 6.93 8.99
CA ASN A 44 5.65 8.21 8.78
C ASN A 44 6.62 8.16 7.60
N MET A 45 6.25 7.46 6.53
CA MET A 45 7.07 7.31 5.35
C MET A 45 6.97 8.52 4.44
N LYS A 46 8.07 8.87 3.79
CA LYS A 46 8.09 9.90 2.76
C LYS A 46 7.56 9.32 1.44
N PHE A 47 7.09 10.20 0.54
CA PHE A 47 6.59 9.76 -0.77
C PHE A 47 7.60 8.94 -1.56
N THR A 48 8.88 9.33 -1.50
CA THR A 48 9.94 8.60 -2.18
C THR A 48 10.09 7.18 -1.63
N GLU A 49 9.99 7.04 -0.32
CA GLU A 49 10.05 5.73 0.33
C GLU A 49 8.85 4.86 -0.03
N ILE A 50 7.67 5.47 -0.09
CA ILE A 50 6.44 4.75 -0.46
C ILE A 50 6.54 4.28 -1.91
N ARG A 51 7.03 5.11 -2.81
CA ARG A 51 7.24 4.72 -4.21
C ARG A 51 8.18 3.52 -4.31
N ASP A 52 9.29 3.56 -3.60
CA ASP A 52 10.25 2.47 -3.59
C ASP A 52 9.64 1.19 -2.99
N PHE A 53 8.75 1.35 -2.04
CA PHE A 53 8.04 0.22 -1.43
C PHE A 53 7.18 -0.52 -2.45
N TYR A 54 6.55 0.19 -3.38
CA TYR A 54 5.72 -0.42 -4.42
C TYR A 54 6.51 -1.03 -5.57
N GLU A 55 7.75 -0.68 -5.70
CA GLU A 55 8.64 -1.27 -6.68
C GLU A 55 9.31 -2.53 -6.10
#